data_8b431509dc53d64a3c5354eca6591fb0
#
_entry.id   8b431509dc53d64a3c5354eca6591fb0
#
_cell.length_a   1.000
_cell.length_b   1.000
_cell.length_c   1.000
_cell.angle_alpha   90.00
_cell.angle_beta   90.00
_cell.angle_gamma   90.00
#
_symmetry.space_group_name_H-M   'P 1'
#
loop_
_entity.id
_entity.type
_entity.pdbx_description
1 polymer ?
#
loop_
_entity_poly.entity_id
_entity_poly.type
_entity_poly.pdbx_seq_one_letter_code
_entity_poly.pdbx_strand_id
1 'polypeptide(L)'
;QKKVSYEFDGGKIEGRQDVEIDEKIWDIKSASPYSFEKKFGEAGGFSEVVRDDSFGYASQGFLYGESQKKKFGGWIVINKSTGEWTVCETPAEHEEYKKVALDSAKNNFKALAEDKPFKRCYDDVAETFRSKPTGNRVLGFVCSYCPYKLPCWGRDKLQLLPQQQSKGKNPKW
;
A
#
# COMPACT_ATOMS: atom_id res chain seq x y z
N GLN A 1 -10.74 -16.84 6.56
CA GLN A 1 -10.84 -15.36 6.60
C GLN A 1 -12.11 -14.93 7.33
N LYS A 2 -12.02 -13.96 8.23
CA LYS A 2 -13.14 -13.42 9.01
C LYS A 2 -13.45 -12.00 8.51
N LYS A 3 -14.75 -11.70 8.27
CA LYS A 3 -15.17 -10.35 7.95
C LYS A 3 -14.99 -9.46 9.18
N VAL A 4 -14.40 -8.28 8.99
CA VAL A 4 -14.15 -7.28 10.03
C VAL A 4 -14.66 -5.93 9.57
N SER A 5 -15.07 -5.09 10.53
CA SER A 5 -15.56 -3.74 10.29
C SER A 5 -14.97 -2.79 11.32
N TYR A 6 -14.37 -1.72 10.86
CA TYR A 6 -13.92 -0.61 11.69
C TYR A 6 -14.86 0.57 11.50
N GLU A 7 -15.50 0.99 12.58
CA GLU A 7 -16.44 2.10 12.60
C GLU A 7 -15.78 3.36 13.15
N PHE A 8 -16.08 4.48 12.55
CA PHE A 8 -15.70 5.81 13.02
C PHE A 8 -16.79 6.81 12.66
N ASP A 9 -16.68 8.01 13.22
CA ASP A 9 -17.68 9.05 13.03
C ASP A 9 -17.85 9.38 11.53
N GLY A 10 -19.04 9.09 11.02
CA GLY A 10 -19.41 9.28 9.61
C GLY A 10 -19.38 8.03 8.73
N GLY A 11 -18.99 6.84 9.25
CA GLY A 11 -19.08 5.59 8.48
C GLY A 11 -18.23 4.43 8.94
N LYS A 12 -18.03 3.47 8.04
CA LYS A 12 -17.29 2.24 8.33
C LYS A 12 -16.38 1.82 7.18
N ILE A 13 -15.27 1.20 7.52
CA ILE A 13 -14.41 0.44 6.60
C ILE A 13 -14.61 -1.04 6.86
N GLU A 14 -14.94 -1.80 5.84
CA GLU A 14 -15.10 -3.25 5.93
C GLU A 14 -13.95 -3.95 5.21
N GLY A 15 -13.55 -5.11 5.73
CA GLY A 15 -12.51 -5.92 5.14
C GLY A 15 -12.60 -7.38 5.58
N ARG A 16 -11.57 -8.14 5.26
CA ARG A 16 -11.42 -9.52 5.71
C ARG A 16 -10.02 -9.71 6.26
N GLN A 17 -9.93 -10.07 7.54
CA GLN A 17 -8.66 -10.48 8.12
C GLN A 17 -8.28 -11.87 7.62
N ASP A 18 -6.99 -12.13 7.47
CA ASP A 18 -6.52 -13.42 6.99
C ASP A 18 -6.50 -14.45 8.10
N VAL A 19 -5.78 -14.22 9.17
CA VAL A 19 -5.61 -15.18 10.24
C VAL A 19 -5.47 -14.51 11.62
N GLU A 20 -5.83 -15.24 12.66
CA GLU A 20 -5.61 -14.89 14.05
C GLU A 20 -4.78 -16.00 14.70
N ILE A 21 -3.66 -15.62 15.32
CA ILE A 21 -2.76 -16.52 16.05
C ILE A 21 -2.39 -15.83 17.37
N ASP A 22 -2.51 -16.54 18.49
CA ASP A 22 -2.18 -16.04 19.82
C ASP A 22 -2.81 -14.67 20.14
N GLU A 23 -4.10 -14.54 19.85
CA GLU A 23 -4.90 -13.31 20.04
C GLU A 23 -4.39 -12.08 19.27
N LYS A 24 -3.50 -12.26 18.31
CA LYS A 24 -3.03 -11.24 17.39
C LYS A 24 -3.60 -11.44 16.00
N ILE A 25 -3.88 -10.36 15.31
CA ILE A 25 -4.27 -10.39 13.90
C ILE A 25 -3.02 -10.39 13.04
N TRP A 26 -2.93 -11.31 12.10
CA TRP A 26 -1.84 -11.42 11.13
C TRP A 26 -2.39 -11.31 9.72
N ASP A 27 -1.62 -10.70 8.87
CA ASP A 27 -1.95 -10.53 7.46
C ASP A 27 -0.95 -11.32 6.61
N ILE A 28 -1.45 -12.07 5.62
CA ILE A 28 -0.64 -12.96 4.77
C ILE A 28 -0.34 -12.24 3.47
N LYS A 29 0.94 -12.10 3.15
CA LYS A 29 1.39 -11.47 1.91
C LYS A 29 2.24 -12.42 1.08
N SER A 30 2.04 -12.39 -0.24
CA SER A 30 2.99 -12.98 -1.17
C SER A 30 3.91 -11.88 -1.72
N ALA A 31 5.21 -12.11 -1.71
CA ALA A 31 6.20 -11.13 -2.12
C ALA A 31 7.10 -11.65 -3.25
N SER A 32 7.60 -10.74 -4.09
CA SER A 32 8.72 -11.06 -4.97
C SER A 32 9.97 -11.32 -4.14
N PRO A 33 11.00 -12.04 -4.66
CA PRO A 33 12.26 -12.26 -3.93
C PRO A 33 12.85 -10.96 -3.39
N TYR A 34 12.88 -9.91 -4.19
CA TYR A 34 13.36 -8.60 -3.77
C TYR A 34 12.57 -8.02 -2.58
N SER A 35 11.25 -8.00 -2.66
CA SER A 35 10.42 -7.47 -1.56
C SER A 35 10.46 -8.37 -0.33
N PHE A 36 10.61 -9.69 -0.52
CA PHE A 36 10.75 -10.64 0.57
C PHE A 36 11.99 -10.34 1.41
N GLU A 37 13.13 -10.12 0.77
CA GLU A 37 14.39 -9.82 1.46
C GLU A 37 14.47 -8.38 1.97
N LYS A 38 14.15 -7.41 1.10
CA LYS A 38 14.45 -5.99 1.35
C LYS A 38 13.35 -5.23 2.07
N LYS A 39 12.11 -5.69 1.97
CA LYS A 39 10.98 -5.02 2.61
C LYS A 39 10.54 -5.74 3.89
N PHE A 40 10.37 -7.04 3.85
CA PHE A 40 9.81 -7.81 4.96
C PHE A 40 10.85 -8.61 5.76
N GLY A 41 11.98 -8.96 5.17
CA GLY A 41 13.02 -9.75 5.79
C GLY A 41 13.95 -8.93 6.71
N GLU A 42 15.04 -9.56 7.15
CA GLU A 42 16.01 -8.96 8.08
C GLU A 42 16.61 -7.64 7.60
N ALA A 43 16.74 -7.47 6.28
CA ALA A 43 17.29 -6.24 5.69
C ALA A 43 16.31 -5.04 5.74
N GLY A 44 15.03 -5.27 6.00
CA GLY A 44 13.99 -4.24 6.04
C GLY A 44 13.18 -4.30 7.32
N GLY A 45 12.24 -5.24 7.38
CA GLY A 45 11.35 -5.41 8.53
C GLY A 45 10.25 -4.38 8.64
N PHE A 46 9.64 -4.30 9.82
CA PHE A 46 8.48 -3.44 10.08
C PHE A 46 8.73 -1.97 9.70
N SER A 47 9.88 -1.41 10.08
CA SER A 47 10.24 -0.02 9.80
C SER A 47 10.24 0.30 8.31
N GLU A 48 10.73 -0.63 7.49
CA GLU A 48 10.77 -0.46 6.04
C GLU A 48 9.37 -0.54 5.42
N VAL A 49 8.50 -1.40 5.95
CA VAL A 49 7.11 -1.50 5.47
C VAL A 49 6.34 -0.21 5.77
N VAL A 50 6.48 0.34 6.98
CA VAL A 50 5.73 1.55 7.39
C VAL A 50 6.32 2.83 6.82
N ARG A 51 7.62 2.86 6.52
CA ARG A 51 8.28 4.03 5.89
C ARG A 51 7.68 4.35 4.51
N ASP A 52 7.30 3.33 3.77
CA ASP A 52 6.61 3.46 2.49
C ASP A 52 5.40 2.54 2.46
N ASP A 53 4.34 2.94 3.19
CA ASP A 53 3.06 2.21 3.23
C ASP A 53 2.15 2.58 2.04
N SER A 54 2.75 2.77 0.87
CA SER A 54 2.04 3.17 -0.35
C SER A 54 0.94 2.21 -0.79
N PHE A 55 0.99 0.96 -0.33
CA PHE A 55 -0.07 -0.05 -0.55
C PHE A 55 -1.02 -0.21 0.64
N GLY A 56 -0.82 0.53 1.73
CA GLY A 56 -1.68 0.49 2.91
C GLY A 56 -1.57 -0.79 3.74
N TYR A 57 -0.43 -1.48 3.72
CA TYR A 57 -0.25 -2.75 4.43
C TYR A 57 -0.31 -2.56 5.95
N ALA A 58 0.39 -1.55 6.47
CA ALA A 58 0.36 -1.21 7.89
C ALA A 58 -1.01 -0.67 8.29
N SER A 59 -1.56 0.25 7.50
CA SER A 59 -2.89 0.82 7.73
C SER A 59 -3.96 -0.26 7.78
N GLN A 60 -3.94 -1.23 6.86
CA GLN A 60 -4.84 -2.37 6.84
C GLN A 60 -4.73 -3.20 8.13
N GLY A 61 -3.51 -3.56 8.51
CA GLY A 61 -3.25 -4.38 9.69
C GLY A 61 -3.74 -3.71 10.98
N PHE A 62 -3.43 -2.44 11.18
CA PHE A 62 -3.88 -1.69 12.35
C PHE A 62 -5.41 -1.50 12.40
N LEU A 63 -6.04 -1.22 11.26
CA LEU A 63 -7.51 -1.14 11.17
C LEU A 63 -8.17 -2.46 11.55
N TYR A 64 -7.63 -3.58 11.10
CA TYR A 64 -8.16 -4.91 11.43
C TYR A 64 -7.95 -5.24 12.91
N GLY A 65 -6.76 -4.96 13.45
CA GLY A 65 -6.49 -5.12 14.89
C GLY A 65 -7.46 -4.30 15.73
N GLU A 66 -7.61 -3.02 15.42
CA GLU A 66 -8.50 -2.11 16.15
C GLU A 66 -9.96 -2.56 16.09
N SER A 67 -10.43 -3.00 14.91
CA SER A 67 -11.80 -3.48 14.72
C SER A 67 -12.16 -4.68 15.60
N GLN A 68 -11.17 -5.47 15.97
CA GLN A 68 -11.32 -6.67 16.81
C GLN A 68 -10.84 -6.45 18.25
N LYS A 69 -10.38 -5.24 18.60
CA LYS A 69 -9.74 -4.91 19.90
C LYS A 69 -8.56 -5.85 20.20
N LYS A 70 -7.79 -6.17 19.16
CA LYS A 70 -6.62 -7.06 19.21
C LYS A 70 -5.40 -6.36 18.67
N LYS A 71 -4.23 -6.85 19.05
CA LYS A 71 -2.98 -6.34 18.49
C LYS A 71 -2.83 -6.82 17.03
N PHE A 72 -2.27 -5.97 16.20
CA PHE A 72 -1.76 -6.40 14.91
C PHE A 72 -0.39 -7.05 15.13
N GLY A 73 -0.28 -8.34 14.81
CA GLY A 73 0.95 -9.11 15.01
C GLY A 73 2.01 -8.82 13.97
N GLY A 74 1.59 -8.48 12.76
CA GLY A 74 2.48 -8.24 11.64
C GLY A 74 2.07 -9.02 10.39
N TRP A 75 3.06 -9.33 9.57
CA TRP A 75 2.86 -10.05 8.30
C TRP A 75 3.53 -11.40 8.32
N ILE A 76 2.82 -12.42 7.82
CA ILE A 76 3.38 -13.70 7.42
C ILE A 76 3.59 -13.62 5.91
N VAL A 77 4.83 -13.64 5.48
CA VAL A 77 5.20 -13.32 4.09
C VAL A 77 5.76 -14.55 3.40
N ILE A 78 5.25 -14.82 2.21
CA ILE A 78 5.66 -15.96 1.39
C ILE A 78 6.39 -15.44 0.14
N ASN A 79 7.61 -15.92 -0.07
CA ASN A 79 8.34 -15.70 -1.30
C ASN A 79 7.67 -16.51 -2.42
N LYS A 80 7.00 -15.83 -3.34
CA LYS A 80 6.25 -16.50 -4.42
C LYS A 80 7.10 -17.23 -5.45
N SER A 81 8.41 -17.09 -5.42
CA SER A 81 9.32 -17.80 -6.32
C SER A 81 9.91 -19.07 -5.70
N THR A 82 10.14 -19.09 -4.39
CA THR A 82 10.80 -20.20 -3.70
C THR A 82 9.87 -20.96 -2.75
N GLY A 83 8.75 -20.33 -2.32
CA GLY A 83 7.87 -20.87 -1.29
C GLY A 83 8.39 -20.67 0.15
N GLU A 84 9.57 -20.09 0.32
CA GLU A 84 10.07 -19.70 1.64
C GLU A 84 9.13 -18.71 2.31
N TRP A 85 9.08 -18.76 3.61
CA TRP A 85 8.27 -17.80 4.38
C TRP A 85 9.07 -17.16 5.51
N THR A 86 8.66 -15.98 5.90
CA THR A 86 9.21 -15.21 7.01
C THR A 86 8.10 -14.50 7.77
N VAL A 87 8.39 -14.08 8.99
CA VAL A 87 7.49 -13.28 9.81
C VAL A 87 8.09 -11.90 9.98
N CYS A 88 7.33 -10.87 9.64
CA CYS A 88 7.67 -9.47 9.89
C CYS A 88 6.76 -8.97 11.02
N GLU A 89 7.27 -8.99 12.25
CA GLU A 89 6.51 -8.68 13.44
C GLU A 89 6.33 -7.16 13.64
N THR A 90 5.16 -6.80 14.19
CA THR A 90 4.92 -5.45 14.71
C THR A 90 5.69 -5.29 16.04
N PRO A 91 6.58 -4.30 16.16
CA PRO A 91 7.36 -4.09 17.39
C PRO A 91 6.46 -3.64 18.55
N ALA A 92 6.96 -3.75 19.76
CA ALA A 92 6.25 -3.32 20.96
C ALA A 92 5.91 -1.81 20.91
N GLU A 93 6.83 -1.01 20.41
CA GLU A 93 6.74 0.46 20.31
C GLU A 93 6.09 0.87 18.97
N HIS A 94 4.88 0.43 18.71
CA HIS A 94 4.17 0.68 17.44
C HIS A 94 3.03 1.71 17.54
N GLU A 95 2.72 2.24 18.70
CA GLU A 95 1.54 3.07 18.93
C GLU A 95 1.54 4.35 18.07
N GLU A 96 2.70 4.94 17.82
CA GLU A 96 2.80 6.11 16.94
C GLU A 96 2.40 5.77 15.50
N TYR A 97 2.91 4.67 14.96
CA TYR A 97 2.54 4.18 13.61
C TYR A 97 1.07 3.84 13.51
N LYS A 98 0.53 3.17 14.54
CA LYS A 98 -0.90 2.86 14.64
C LYS A 98 -1.74 4.14 14.60
N LYS A 99 -1.39 5.14 15.41
CA LYS A 99 -2.08 6.42 15.45
C LYS A 99 -2.08 7.10 14.07
N VAL A 100 -0.93 7.21 13.43
CA VAL A 100 -0.81 7.81 12.09
C VAL A 100 -1.69 7.08 11.07
N ALA A 101 -1.68 5.74 11.09
CA ALA A 101 -2.50 4.93 10.19
C ALA A 101 -4.01 5.16 10.40
N LEU A 102 -4.46 5.15 11.66
CA LEU A 102 -5.87 5.37 12.00
C LEU A 102 -6.34 6.80 11.70
N ASP A 103 -5.52 7.80 12.03
CA ASP A 103 -5.83 9.21 11.74
C ASP A 103 -5.88 9.47 10.23
N SER A 104 -4.97 8.88 9.46
CA SER A 104 -4.99 8.96 8.00
C SER A 104 -6.28 8.35 7.42
N ALA A 105 -6.68 7.17 7.89
CA ALA A 105 -7.91 6.52 7.45
C ALA A 105 -9.14 7.38 7.76
N LYS A 106 -9.24 7.92 8.97
CA LYS A 106 -10.34 8.82 9.38
C LYS A 106 -10.39 10.08 8.53
N ASN A 107 -9.26 10.74 8.32
CA ASN A 107 -9.18 11.96 7.53
C ASN A 107 -9.57 11.73 6.07
N ASN A 108 -9.11 10.63 5.47
CA ASN A 108 -9.47 10.26 4.11
C ASN A 108 -10.97 9.98 3.99
N PHE A 109 -11.55 9.29 4.96
CA PHE A 109 -12.97 9.00 4.95
C PHE A 109 -13.81 10.27 5.15
N LYS A 110 -13.40 11.15 6.05
CA LYS A 110 -14.06 12.45 6.25
C LYS A 110 -14.03 13.29 4.96
N ALA A 111 -12.89 13.31 4.26
CA ALA A 111 -12.80 14.00 2.98
C ALA A 111 -13.76 13.43 1.92
N LEU A 112 -13.92 12.09 1.91
CA LEU A 112 -14.90 11.41 1.04
C LEU A 112 -16.35 11.80 1.39
N ALA A 113 -16.69 11.76 2.68
CA ALA A 113 -18.04 12.07 3.15
C ALA A 113 -18.43 13.54 2.91
N GLU A 114 -17.46 14.45 2.94
CA GLU A 114 -17.64 15.88 2.72
C GLU A 114 -17.49 16.29 1.23
N ASP A 115 -17.33 15.33 0.33
CA ASP A 115 -17.09 15.54 -1.11
C ASP A 115 -15.98 16.56 -1.41
N LYS A 116 -14.94 16.56 -0.55
CA LYS A 116 -13.80 17.44 -0.71
C LYS A 116 -12.91 16.98 -1.87
N PRO A 117 -12.36 17.90 -2.65
CA PRO A 117 -11.43 17.54 -3.70
C PRO A 117 -10.19 16.83 -3.11
N PHE A 118 -9.83 15.68 -3.67
CA PHE A 118 -8.66 14.94 -3.24
C PHE A 118 -7.37 15.65 -3.65
N LYS A 119 -6.46 15.74 -2.71
CA LYS A 119 -5.07 16.01 -3.04
C LYS A 119 -4.45 14.74 -3.64
N ARG A 120 -3.70 14.89 -4.73
CA ARG A 120 -2.93 13.77 -5.28
C ARG A 120 -1.96 13.21 -4.24
N CYS A 121 -1.89 11.90 -4.14
CA CYS A 121 -0.97 11.23 -3.20
C CYS A 121 0.49 11.36 -3.66
N TYR A 122 0.72 11.38 -4.98
CA TYR A 122 2.04 11.40 -5.60
C TYR A 122 2.03 12.29 -6.83
N ASP A 123 3.18 12.88 -7.12
CA ASP A 123 3.42 13.64 -8.35
C ASP A 123 3.82 12.67 -9.50
N ASP A 124 3.78 13.21 -10.72
CA ASP A 124 4.39 12.56 -11.86
C ASP A 124 5.93 12.63 -11.76
N VAL A 125 6.60 11.73 -12.44
CA VAL A 125 8.05 11.62 -12.41
C VAL A 125 8.65 11.77 -13.82
N ALA A 126 9.92 12.20 -13.89
CA ALA A 126 10.64 12.21 -15.15
C ALA A 126 10.85 10.78 -15.66
N GLU A 127 10.51 10.54 -16.93
CA GLU A 127 10.79 9.25 -17.55
C GLU A 127 12.31 9.12 -17.81
N THR A 128 12.84 7.94 -17.48
CA THR A 128 14.21 7.58 -17.80
C THR A 128 14.24 6.30 -18.63
N PHE A 129 15.15 6.22 -19.59
CA PHE A 129 15.46 5.00 -20.31
C PHE A 129 16.97 4.74 -20.28
N ARG A 130 17.37 3.57 -19.80
CA ARG A 130 18.79 3.24 -19.57
C ARG A 130 19.52 4.33 -18.77
N SER A 131 18.87 4.79 -17.69
CA SER A 131 19.34 5.85 -16.79
C SER A 131 19.49 7.23 -17.42
N LYS A 132 18.99 7.45 -18.64
CA LYS A 132 19.00 8.77 -19.31
C LYS A 132 17.58 9.34 -19.35
N PRO A 133 17.39 10.64 -19.04
CA PRO A 133 16.09 11.29 -19.19
C PRO A 133 15.61 11.26 -20.65
N THR A 134 14.33 10.95 -20.85
CA THR A 134 13.72 10.98 -22.19
C THR A 134 13.11 12.35 -22.54
N GLY A 135 12.93 13.22 -21.52
CA GLY A 135 12.19 14.47 -21.64
C GLY A 135 10.69 14.33 -21.35
N ASN A 136 10.18 13.12 -21.23
CA ASN A 136 8.78 12.87 -20.90
C ASN A 136 8.53 12.87 -19.39
N ARG A 137 7.25 13.11 -19.01
CA ARG A 137 6.74 12.88 -17.66
C ARG A 137 5.87 11.63 -17.68
N VAL A 138 5.93 10.82 -16.65
CA VAL A 138 5.13 9.59 -16.51
C VAL A 138 4.56 9.47 -15.11
N LEU A 139 3.49 8.71 -14.96
CA LEU A 139 2.98 8.38 -13.64
C LEU A 139 4.04 7.59 -12.86
N GLY A 140 4.22 7.95 -11.59
CA GLY A 140 5.03 7.15 -10.68
C GLY A 140 4.48 5.74 -10.54
N PHE A 141 5.34 4.81 -10.10
CA PHE A 141 5.02 3.37 -10.03
C PHE A 141 3.67 3.09 -9.36
N VAL A 142 3.42 3.67 -8.19
CA VAL A 142 2.16 3.47 -7.44
C VAL A 142 0.95 3.97 -8.23
N CYS A 143 1.05 5.16 -8.82
CA CYS A 143 -0.03 5.74 -9.62
C CYS A 143 -0.33 4.93 -10.89
N SER A 144 0.66 4.28 -11.49
CA SER A 144 0.46 3.46 -12.68
C SER A 144 -0.45 2.26 -12.43
N TYR A 145 -0.45 1.71 -11.23
CA TYR A 145 -1.33 0.61 -10.79
C TYR A 145 -2.64 1.09 -10.14
N CYS A 146 -2.77 2.38 -9.85
CA CYS A 146 -3.95 2.91 -9.16
C CYS A 146 -5.21 2.83 -10.05
N PRO A 147 -6.31 2.24 -9.56
CA PRO A 147 -7.57 2.19 -10.33
C PRO A 147 -8.18 3.58 -10.52
N TYR A 148 -7.85 4.54 -9.67
CA TYR A 148 -8.34 5.92 -9.72
C TYR A 148 -7.46 6.88 -10.52
N LYS A 149 -6.44 6.39 -11.23
CA LYS A 149 -5.51 7.25 -11.98
C LYS A 149 -6.21 8.16 -12.99
N LEU A 150 -7.21 7.65 -13.72
CA LEU A 150 -7.92 8.46 -14.71
C LEU A 150 -8.74 9.60 -14.11
N PRO A 151 -9.61 9.38 -13.11
CA PRO A 151 -10.30 10.48 -12.45
C PRO A 151 -9.35 11.42 -11.69
N CYS A 152 -8.28 10.89 -11.08
CA CYS A 152 -7.31 11.68 -10.31
C CYS A 152 -6.49 12.64 -11.18
N TRP A 153 -6.05 12.20 -12.35
CA TRP A 153 -5.19 12.98 -13.25
C TRP A 153 -5.94 13.71 -14.36
N GLY A 154 -7.19 13.32 -14.65
CA GLY A 154 -7.98 13.78 -15.78
C GLY A 154 -7.69 12.95 -17.04
N ARG A 155 -8.73 12.40 -17.66
CA ARG A 155 -8.61 11.56 -18.85
C ARG A 155 -7.94 12.25 -20.01
N ASP A 156 -8.22 13.53 -20.16
CA ASP A 156 -7.70 14.41 -21.19
C ASP A 156 -6.23 14.80 -20.98
N LYS A 157 -5.71 14.63 -19.77
CA LYS A 157 -4.33 14.98 -19.39
C LYS A 157 -3.39 13.79 -19.37
N LEU A 158 -3.93 12.57 -19.28
CA LEU A 158 -3.14 11.36 -19.37
C LEU A 158 -3.06 10.92 -20.83
N GLN A 159 -1.89 11.08 -21.42
CA GLN A 159 -1.61 10.59 -22.76
C GLN A 159 -0.94 9.22 -22.69
N LEU A 160 -1.37 8.32 -23.56
CA LEU A 160 -0.68 7.08 -23.81
C LEU A 160 0.64 7.39 -24.50
N LEU A 161 1.74 7.27 -23.78
CA LEU A 161 3.05 7.45 -24.39
C LEU A 161 3.49 6.12 -25.02
N PRO A 162 3.77 6.10 -26.33
CA PRO A 162 4.32 4.91 -26.96
C PRO A 162 5.66 4.57 -26.29
N GLN A 163 5.88 3.29 -26.04
CA GLN A 163 7.17 2.81 -25.51
C GLN A 163 8.25 2.90 -26.59
N GLN A 164 8.71 4.09 -26.87
CA GLN A 164 9.68 4.34 -27.95
C GLN A 164 11.01 3.60 -27.77
N GLN A 165 11.30 3.16 -26.56
CA GLN A 165 12.66 2.70 -26.23
C GLN A 165 12.67 1.38 -25.43
N SER A 166 11.54 0.77 -25.17
CA SER A 166 11.48 -0.56 -24.60
C SER A 166 11.01 -1.57 -25.65
N LYS A 167 11.53 -2.78 -25.59
CA LYS A 167 11.02 -3.88 -26.42
C LYS A 167 9.61 -4.36 -26.04
N GLY A 168 8.98 -3.73 -25.09
CA GLY A 168 7.61 -4.00 -24.69
C GLY A 168 6.61 -3.47 -25.72
N LYS A 169 5.53 -4.22 -25.94
CA LYS A 169 4.51 -3.89 -26.95
C LYS A 169 3.44 -2.92 -26.47
N ASN A 170 3.38 -2.65 -25.17
CA ASN A 170 2.30 -1.84 -24.59
C ASN A 170 2.77 -0.42 -24.31
N PRO A 171 1.94 0.59 -24.61
CA PRO A 171 2.24 1.97 -24.28
C PRO A 171 2.33 2.17 -22.76
N LYS A 172 3.18 3.09 -22.35
CA LYS A 172 3.27 3.50 -20.95
C LYS A 172 2.26 4.59 -20.65
N TRP A 173 1.68 4.46 -19.51
CA TRP A 173 0.82 5.49 -18.91
C TRP A 173 1.62 6.33 -17.93
#